data_429215ccf6d7588de133ec93843ac5a0
#
_entry.id   429215ccf6d7588de133ec93843ac5a0
#
_cell.length_a   1.000
_cell.length_b   1.000
_cell.length_c   1.000
_cell.angle_alpha   90.00
_cell.angle_beta   90.00
_cell.angle_gamma   90.00
#
_symmetry.space_group_name_H-M   'P 1'
#
loop_
_entity.id
_entity.type
_entity.pdbx_description
1 polymer ?
#
loop_
_entity_poly.entity_id
_entity_poly.type
_entity_poly.pdbx_seq_one_letter_code
_entity_poly.pdbx_strand_id
1 'polypeptide(L)'
;MAEWKTYRLGELVRVKGGKRLPKGISLQTTPNTHPYIRIRDMGKSRVLELDATYEYVDDVTQKSIARYVVDEGDILLSIVGTIGLVGIVGKSLHQANQTENCVKLVNLNGIDPLFLYYYLLSPNGQDEIKRGTVGAVQAKLPIKNIENINISLPGLEEQRRIAGILSAIDDKIENNRRINDNLEQQAQALYKQWFVDNRNDDWEERPLSEIIFFQEGPGIRNWQYVEKKGVRFINIRCINDGDVNVQNANMISEDEACGKYAHFLLEPLDIVMSCSGTLGRYAIIRQEHLPLCLNTSVIRFRPAQCIEDYPFVYGYLSSAEFLNKQEEMACGSVQANFGPTHLKQIKIKVPPKDYRMKYNNVVMPIINTMLKNRSEINMLSSLRDTLLPKLMNGEIKL
;
A
#
# COMPACT_ATOMS: atom_id res chain seq x y z
N MET A 1 -22.92 4.76 -33.89
CA MET A 1 -22.07 5.07 -32.74
C MET A 1 -23.02 5.40 -31.59
N ALA A 2 -22.99 4.68 -30.51
CA ALA A 2 -23.82 5.02 -29.36
C ALA A 2 -23.33 6.36 -28.78
N GLU A 3 -24.21 7.34 -28.83
CA GLU A 3 -23.94 8.69 -28.31
C GLU A 3 -23.93 8.63 -26.77
N TRP A 4 -22.85 9.10 -26.11
CA TRP A 4 -22.78 9.20 -24.68
C TRP A 4 -23.80 10.22 -24.18
N LYS A 5 -24.65 9.82 -23.23
CA LYS A 5 -25.69 10.67 -22.67
C LYS A 5 -25.32 11.08 -21.26
N THR A 6 -25.56 12.34 -20.93
CA THR A 6 -25.29 12.86 -19.60
C THR A 6 -26.53 12.77 -18.73
N TYR A 7 -26.33 12.25 -17.51
CA TYR A 7 -27.35 12.08 -16.47
C TYR A 7 -26.86 12.72 -15.17
N ARG A 8 -27.79 13.00 -14.29
CA ARG A 8 -27.45 13.25 -12.87
C ARG A 8 -27.35 11.90 -12.15
N LEU A 9 -26.36 11.77 -11.26
CA LEU A 9 -26.13 10.50 -10.56
C LEU A 9 -27.38 10.05 -9.78
N GLY A 10 -28.12 11.00 -9.16
CA GLY A 10 -29.37 10.70 -8.46
C GLY A 10 -30.51 10.16 -9.32
N GLU A 11 -30.43 10.25 -10.67
CA GLU A 11 -31.36 9.61 -11.61
C GLU A 11 -31.04 8.11 -11.79
N LEU A 12 -29.80 7.73 -11.51
CA LEU A 12 -29.27 6.38 -11.76
C LEU A 12 -29.11 5.55 -10.49
N VAL A 13 -28.93 6.20 -9.33
CA VAL A 13 -28.68 5.51 -8.07
C VAL A 13 -29.42 6.18 -6.91
N ARG A 14 -29.64 5.44 -5.84
CA ARG A 14 -30.08 6.01 -4.56
C ARG A 14 -28.91 6.13 -3.60
N VAL A 15 -28.69 7.34 -3.05
CA VAL A 15 -27.63 7.63 -2.09
C VAL A 15 -28.16 7.46 -0.66
N LYS A 16 -27.50 6.62 0.16
CA LYS A 16 -27.85 6.39 1.57
C LYS A 16 -26.64 6.66 2.45
N GLY A 17 -26.82 7.48 3.50
CA GLY A 17 -25.80 7.79 4.49
C GLY A 17 -25.58 6.68 5.49
N GLY A 18 -24.40 6.67 6.12
CA GLY A 18 -24.12 5.87 7.31
C GLY A 18 -24.54 6.56 8.61
N LYS A 19 -24.15 6.02 9.74
CA LYS A 19 -24.53 6.53 11.06
C LYS A 19 -23.32 6.64 11.98
N ARG A 20 -23.25 7.79 12.68
CA ARG A 20 -22.32 7.97 13.79
C ARG A 20 -22.70 7.04 14.94
N LEU A 21 -21.68 6.54 15.62
CA LEU A 21 -21.87 5.79 16.87
C LEU A 21 -22.61 6.64 17.90
N PRO A 22 -23.48 6.05 18.74
CA PRO A 22 -24.08 6.73 19.85
C PRO A 22 -23.05 7.38 20.78
N LYS A 23 -23.41 8.50 21.42
CA LYS A 23 -22.49 9.21 22.31
C LYS A 23 -22.00 8.31 23.44
N GLY A 24 -20.68 8.27 23.65
CA GLY A 24 -20.04 7.45 24.69
C GLY A 24 -19.73 6.01 24.29
N ILE A 25 -20.13 5.59 23.08
CA ILE A 25 -19.78 4.25 22.57
C ILE A 25 -18.48 4.32 21.77
N SER A 26 -17.58 3.35 22.03
CA SER A 26 -16.33 3.16 21.30
C SER A 26 -16.35 1.82 20.56
N LEU A 27 -15.63 1.75 19.47
CA LEU A 27 -15.40 0.52 18.73
C LEU A 27 -14.52 -0.45 19.54
N GLN A 28 -14.71 -1.73 19.32
CA GLN A 28 -13.98 -2.83 19.95
C GLN A 28 -13.00 -3.44 18.94
N THR A 29 -11.81 -3.82 19.42
CA THR A 29 -10.82 -4.54 18.60
C THR A 29 -11.04 -6.06 18.62
N THR A 30 -11.80 -6.57 19.59
CA THR A 30 -12.15 -7.99 19.65
C THR A 30 -13.14 -8.34 18.53
N PRO A 31 -12.80 -9.29 17.64
CA PRO A 31 -13.66 -9.67 16.53
C PRO A 31 -15.02 -10.21 17.02
N ASN A 32 -16.08 -9.78 16.33
CA ASN A 32 -17.44 -10.28 16.48
C ASN A 32 -18.17 -10.26 15.11
N THR A 33 -19.47 -10.46 15.08
CA THR A 33 -20.29 -10.52 13.85
C THR A 33 -20.69 -9.14 13.30
N HIS A 34 -20.26 -8.03 13.92
CA HIS A 34 -20.69 -6.66 13.60
C HIS A 34 -19.52 -5.73 13.26
N PRO A 35 -18.80 -5.98 12.16
CA PRO A 35 -17.73 -5.09 11.74
C PRO A 35 -18.28 -3.69 11.39
N TYR A 36 -17.43 -2.66 11.60
CA TYR A 36 -17.77 -1.27 11.37
C TYR A 36 -16.79 -0.65 10.37
N ILE A 37 -17.27 -0.31 9.17
CA ILE A 37 -16.48 0.25 8.08
C ILE A 37 -16.21 1.73 8.34
N ARG A 38 -14.95 2.13 8.31
CA ARG A 38 -14.48 3.52 8.45
C ARG A 38 -13.72 3.98 7.21
N ILE A 39 -13.48 5.29 7.13
CA ILE A 39 -12.71 5.87 6.01
C ILE A 39 -11.32 5.26 5.87
N ARG A 40 -10.65 4.93 6.97
CA ARG A 40 -9.31 4.30 6.96
C ARG A 40 -9.29 2.89 6.33
N ASP A 41 -10.45 2.24 6.26
CA ASP A 41 -10.62 0.90 5.71
C ASP A 41 -10.83 0.95 4.18
N MET A 42 -11.07 2.15 3.62
CA MET A 42 -11.31 2.39 2.20
C MET A 42 -10.02 2.77 1.45
N GLY A 43 -10.00 2.58 0.13
CA GLY A 43 -8.92 3.03 -0.76
C GLY A 43 -7.69 2.11 -0.82
N LYS A 44 -7.69 0.99 -0.12
CA LYS A 44 -6.60 -0.01 -0.16
C LYS A 44 -6.78 -1.03 -1.28
N SER A 45 -8.00 -1.45 -1.52
CA SER A 45 -8.40 -2.41 -2.53
C SER A 45 -9.71 -1.97 -3.20
N ARG A 46 -10.02 -2.51 -4.38
CA ARG A 46 -11.29 -2.27 -5.06
C ARG A 46 -12.45 -2.87 -4.27
N VAL A 47 -12.31 -4.12 -3.87
CA VAL A 47 -13.30 -4.82 -3.06
C VAL A 47 -12.86 -4.78 -1.60
N LEU A 48 -13.72 -4.26 -0.74
CA LEU A 48 -13.49 -4.19 0.69
C LEU A 48 -13.84 -5.54 1.31
N GLU A 49 -12.87 -6.20 1.90
CA GLU A 49 -13.05 -7.45 2.64
C GLU A 49 -12.60 -7.30 4.08
N LEU A 50 -13.17 -8.08 4.97
CA LEU A 50 -12.84 -8.08 6.38
C LEU A 50 -11.38 -8.55 6.58
N ASP A 51 -10.61 -7.77 7.29
CA ASP A 51 -9.24 -8.10 7.71
C ASP A 51 -9.03 -7.85 9.22
N ALA A 52 -7.84 -8.14 9.71
CA ALA A 52 -7.49 -7.99 11.13
C ALA A 52 -7.46 -6.53 11.63
N THR A 53 -7.57 -5.53 10.74
CA THR A 53 -7.53 -4.10 11.10
C THR A 53 -8.90 -3.50 11.39
N TYR A 54 -9.97 -4.24 11.09
CA TYR A 54 -11.33 -3.81 11.36
C TYR A 54 -11.62 -3.75 12.86
N GLU A 55 -12.51 -2.86 13.21
CA GLU A 55 -13.08 -2.75 14.54
C GLU A 55 -14.60 -3.02 14.47
N TYR A 56 -15.20 -3.28 15.62
CA TYR A 56 -16.53 -3.86 15.71
C TYR A 56 -17.40 -3.04 16.67
N VAL A 57 -18.71 -3.11 16.48
CA VAL A 57 -19.69 -2.65 17.46
C VAL A 57 -20.25 -3.83 18.26
N ASP A 58 -20.74 -3.55 19.47
CA ASP A 58 -21.47 -4.55 20.27
C ASP A 58 -22.90 -4.76 19.77
N ASP A 59 -23.57 -5.84 20.24
CA ASP A 59 -24.95 -6.21 19.84
C ASP A 59 -25.97 -5.12 20.14
N VAL A 60 -25.81 -4.36 21.23
CA VAL A 60 -26.73 -3.29 21.63
C VAL A 60 -26.59 -2.12 20.66
N THR A 61 -25.38 -1.72 20.37
CA THR A 61 -25.07 -0.67 19.39
C THR A 61 -25.57 -1.09 18.01
N GLN A 62 -25.28 -2.33 17.57
CA GLN A 62 -25.75 -2.86 16.31
C GLN A 62 -27.25 -2.73 16.15
N LYS A 63 -28.05 -3.12 17.17
CA LYS A 63 -29.51 -2.99 17.13
C LYS A 63 -29.97 -1.54 16.94
N SER A 64 -29.26 -0.58 17.55
CA SER A 64 -29.59 0.86 17.46
C SER A 64 -29.29 1.47 16.09
N ILE A 65 -28.32 0.91 15.34
CA ILE A 65 -27.87 1.41 14.03
C ILE A 65 -28.13 0.38 12.90
N ALA A 66 -28.93 -0.64 13.12
CA ALA A 66 -29.19 -1.75 12.18
C ALA A 66 -29.69 -1.33 10.79
N ARG A 67 -30.24 -0.09 10.65
CA ARG A 67 -30.67 0.45 9.35
C ARG A 67 -29.52 0.94 8.47
N TYR A 68 -28.33 1.05 9.04
CA TYR A 68 -27.14 1.64 8.40
C TYR A 68 -26.08 0.58 8.11
N VAL A 69 -26.53 -0.57 7.68
CA VAL A 69 -25.70 -1.68 7.22
C VAL A 69 -25.49 -1.61 5.72
N VAL A 70 -24.44 -2.26 5.26
CA VAL A 70 -24.10 -2.42 3.84
C VAL A 70 -24.40 -3.83 3.37
N ASP A 71 -24.65 -3.98 2.08
CA ASP A 71 -24.84 -5.28 1.43
C ASP A 71 -23.66 -5.55 0.47
N GLU A 72 -23.38 -6.83 0.21
CA GLU A 72 -22.40 -7.22 -0.81
C GLU A 72 -22.72 -6.52 -2.14
N GLY A 73 -21.73 -5.93 -2.77
CA GLY A 73 -21.86 -5.20 -4.02
C GLY A 73 -22.27 -3.72 -3.88
N ASP A 74 -22.64 -3.25 -2.68
CA ASP A 74 -22.86 -1.81 -2.45
C ASP A 74 -21.58 -1.03 -2.77
N ILE A 75 -21.71 0.12 -3.45
CA ILE A 75 -20.58 1.02 -3.72
C ILE A 75 -20.54 2.08 -2.61
N LEU A 76 -19.43 2.15 -1.91
CA LEU A 76 -19.19 3.15 -0.87
C LEU A 76 -18.40 4.34 -1.43
N LEU A 77 -18.80 5.56 -1.02
CA LEU A 77 -18.10 6.81 -1.32
C LEU A 77 -17.86 7.58 -0.03
N SER A 78 -16.61 7.95 0.24
CA SER A 78 -16.25 8.77 1.39
C SER A 78 -16.64 10.24 1.17
N ILE A 79 -17.25 10.87 2.20
CA ILE A 79 -17.84 12.21 2.10
C ILE A 79 -17.30 13.22 3.12
N VAL A 80 -16.48 12.78 4.08
CA VAL A 80 -15.81 13.62 5.12
C VAL A 80 -14.41 13.02 5.36
N GLY A 81 -13.46 13.87 5.76
CA GLY A 81 -12.05 13.47 5.92
C GLY A 81 -11.37 13.37 4.56
N THR A 82 -10.85 12.22 4.18
CA THR A 82 -10.39 11.99 2.80
C THR A 82 -11.61 11.74 1.91
N ILE A 83 -12.09 12.79 1.25
CA ILE A 83 -13.27 12.75 0.38
C ILE A 83 -12.89 12.11 -0.97
N GLY A 84 -13.81 11.30 -1.54
CA GLY A 84 -13.65 10.74 -2.88
C GLY A 84 -13.03 9.34 -2.91
N LEU A 85 -12.77 8.70 -1.76
CA LEU A 85 -12.42 7.28 -1.74
C LEU A 85 -13.64 6.44 -2.12
N VAL A 86 -13.44 5.47 -2.99
CA VAL A 86 -14.49 4.57 -3.48
C VAL A 86 -14.10 3.13 -3.17
N GLY A 87 -15.07 2.30 -2.78
CA GLY A 87 -14.88 0.88 -2.56
C GLY A 87 -16.16 0.10 -2.84
N ILE A 88 -16.04 -1.16 -3.20
CA ILE A 88 -17.16 -2.09 -3.39
C ILE A 88 -17.18 -3.02 -2.19
N VAL A 89 -18.32 -3.17 -1.55
CA VAL A 89 -18.48 -4.05 -0.38
C VAL A 89 -18.36 -5.51 -0.82
N GLY A 90 -17.42 -6.24 -0.23
CA GLY A 90 -17.21 -7.66 -0.46
C GLY A 90 -18.09 -8.52 0.43
N LYS A 91 -18.04 -9.81 0.18
CA LYS A 91 -18.90 -10.80 0.84
C LYS A 91 -18.71 -10.86 2.36
N SER A 92 -17.48 -10.73 2.84
CA SER A 92 -17.16 -10.80 4.28
C SER A 92 -17.66 -9.58 5.08
N LEU A 93 -18.00 -8.48 4.40
CA LEU A 93 -18.56 -7.27 4.99
C LEU A 93 -20.08 -7.13 4.76
N HIS A 94 -20.75 -8.15 4.23
CA HIS A 94 -22.21 -8.15 4.15
C HIS A 94 -22.83 -7.94 5.53
N GLN A 95 -23.76 -6.99 5.65
CA GLN A 95 -24.39 -6.54 6.90
C GLN A 95 -23.44 -5.83 7.90
N ALA A 96 -22.26 -5.43 7.47
CA ALA A 96 -21.41 -4.54 8.26
C ALA A 96 -22.04 -3.15 8.41
N ASN A 97 -21.79 -2.50 9.54
CA ASN A 97 -22.22 -1.10 9.73
C ASN A 97 -21.24 -0.14 9.01
N GLN A 98 -21.74 1.00 8.58
CA GLN A 98 -20.90 2.05 7.98
C GLN A 98 -20.97 3.36 8.77
N THR A 99 -19.81 4.07 8.81
CA THR A 99 -19.68 5.39 9.41
C THR A 99 -20.54 6.44 8.68
N GLU A 100 -20.92 7.51 9.38
CA GLU A 100 -21.56 8.70 8.78
C GLU A 100 -20.65 9.43 7.78
N ASN A 101 -19.37 9.14 7.77
CA ASN A 101 -18.39 9.77 6.90
C ASN A 101 -18.31 9.14 5.50
N CYS A 102 -19.11 8.11 5.24
CA CYS A 102 -19.31 7.56 3.90
C CYS A 102 -20.81 7.37 3.60
N VAL A 103 -21.12 7.32 2.33
CA VAL A 103 -22.43 6.98 1.80
C VAL A 103 -22.33 5.69 1.00
N LYS A 104 -23.45 4.98 0.84
CA LYS A 104 -23.58 3.87 -0.10
C LYS A 104 -24.48 4.25 -1.28
N LEU A 105 -24.07 3.85 -2.46
CA LEU A 105 -24.79 4.01 -3.72
C LEU A 105 -25.47 2.67 -4.02
N VAL A 106 -26.79 2.68 -4.07
CA VAL A 106 -27.60 1.46 -4.20
C VAL A 106 -28.70 1.65 -5.24
N ASN A 107 -29.41 0.57 -5.58
CA ASN A 107 -30.52 0.59 -6.54
C ASN A 107 -30.08 1.18 -7.90
N LEU A 108 -28.99 0.67 -8.45
CA LEU A 108 -28.45 1.12 -9.72
C LEU A 108 -29.44 0.82 -10.86
N ASN A 109 -29.72 1.82 -11.68
CA ASN A 109 -30.60 1.70 -12.84
C ASN A 109 -29.93 2.30 -14.07
N GLY A 110 -29.75 1.50 -15.13
CA GLY A 110 -29.12 1.96 -16.38
C GLY A 110 -27.61 2.21 -16.30
N ILE A 111 -26.97 1.86 -15.19
CA ILE A 111 -25.52 1.98 -14.98
C ILE A 111 -24.96 0.67 -14.41
N ASP A 112 -23.84 0.22 -15.00
CA ASP A 112 -23.09 -0.93 -14.51
C ASP A 112 -22.33 -0.58 -13.21
N PRO A 113 -22.34 -1.42 -12.15
CA PRO A 113 -21.71 -1.11 -10.89
C PRO A 113 -20.19 -0.87 -10.99
N LEU A 114 -19.48 -1.68 -11.78
CA LEU A 114 -18.04 -1.53 -11.99
C LEU A 114 -17.72 -0.28 -12.81
N PHE A 115 -18.56 0.05 -13.81
CA PHE A 115 -18.40 1.29 -14.55
C PHE A 115 -18.58 2.50 -13.63
N LEU A 116 -19.59 2.50 -12.76
CA LEU A 116 -19.78 3.58 -11.78
C LEU A 116 -18.57 3.71 -10.84
N TYR A 117 -18.06 2.57 -10.34
CA TYR A 117 -16.86 2.55 -9.51
C TYR A 117 -15.68 3.25 -10.22
N TYR A 118 -15.38 2.87 -11.45
CA TYR A 118 -14.28 3.45 -12.23
C TYR A 118 -14.54 4.90 -12.65
N TYR A 119 -15.79 5.25 -12.93
CA TYR A 119 -16.13 6.65 -13.20
C TYR A 119 -15.82 7.52 -11.98
N LEU A 120 -16.23 7.12 -10.79
CA LEU A 120 -15.97 7.88 -9.55
C LEU A 120 -14.47 7.99 -9.25
N LEU A 121 -13.64 7.03 -9.63
CA LEU A 121 -12.18 7.08 -9.52
C LEU A 121 -11.50 7.90 -10.63
N SER A 122 -12.16 8.09 -11.75
CA SER A 122 -11.59 8.82 -12.88
C SER A 122 -11.37 10.28 -12.55
N PRO A 123 -10.47 11.00 -13.25
CA PRO A 123 -10.29 12.43 -13.08
C PRO A 123 -11.61 13.21 -13.19
N ASN A 124 -12.47 12.87 -14.15
CA ASN A 124 -13.78 13.51 -14.30
C ASN A 124 -14.68 13.31 -13.10
N GLY A 125 -14.75 12.07 -12.56
CA GLY A 125 -15.53 11.77 -11.36
C GLY A 125 -14.98 12.48 -10.12
N GLN A 126 -13.67 12.50 -9.96
CA GLN A 126 -13.01 13.19 -8.84
C GLN A 126 -13.18 14.72 -8.93
N ASP A 127 -13.17 15.30 -10.12
CA ASP A 127 -13.46 16.72 -10.34
C ASP A 127 -14.91 17.07 -9.99
N GLU A 128 -15.89 16.24 -10.37
CA GLU A 128 -17.28 16.41 -9.97
C GLU A 128 -17.47 16.31 -8.45
N ILE A 129 -16.83 15.33 -7.80
CA ILE A 129 -16.80 15.20 -6.34
C ILE A 129 -16.21 16.44 -5.69
N LYS A 130 -15.09 16.94 -6.19
CA LYS A 130 -14.43 18.16 -5.69
C LYS A 130 -15.32 19.40 -5.85
N ARG A 131 -15.99 19.57 -6.99
CA ARG A 131 -16.95 20.67 -7.22
C ARG A 131 -18.16 20.60 -6.29
N GLY A 132 -18.62 19.38 -5.98
CA GLY A 132 -19.72 19.15 -5.05
C GLY A 132 -19.35 19.33 -3.58
N THR A 133 -18.06 19.37 -3.25
CA THR A 133 -17.56 19.50 -1.88
C THR A 133 -17.70 20.93 -1.37
N VAL A 134 -18.19 21.10 -0.14
CA VAL A 134 -18.41 22.39 0.51
C VAL A 134 -17.68 22.46 1.87
N GLY A 135 -17.40 23.67 2.33
CA GLY A 135 -16.76 23.94 3.63
C GLY A 135 -15.26 24.19 3.53
N ALA A 136 -14.81 25.36 4.03
CA ALA A 136 -13.40 25.77 3.98
C ALA A 136 -12.54 25.16 5.12
N VAL A 137 -13.13 24.95 6.31
CA VAL A 137 -12.41 24.42 7.48
C VAL A 137 -12.61 22.91 7.63
N GLN A 138 -13.82 22.44 7.43
CA GLN A 138 -14.15 21.01 7.43
C GLN A 138 -14.90 20.68 6.14
N ALA A 139 -14.16 20.22 5.15
CA ALA A 139 -14.70 19.83 3.85
C ALA A 139 -15.69 18.67 3.99
N LYS A 140 -16.82 18.76 3.30
CA LYS A 140 -17.86 17.73 3.26
C LYS A 140 -18.52 17.70 1.89
N LEU A 141 -18.89 16.50 1.45
CA LEU A 141 -19.67 16.28 0.24
C LEU A 141 -21.13 15.92 0.62
N PRO A 142 -22.09 16.87 0.54
CA PRO A 142 -23.50 16.60 0.89
C PRO A 142 -24.15 15.60 -0.07
N ILE A 143 -25.08 14.79 0.44
CA ILE A 143 -25.81 13.78 -0.38
C ILE A 143 -26.48 14.45 -1.59
N LYS A 144 -27.12 15.59 -1.42
CA LYS A 144 -27.74 16.34 -2.54
C LYS A 144 -26.74 16.71 -3.64
N ASN A 145 -25.49 17.00 -3.26
CA ASN A 145 -24.44 17.35 -4.24
C ASN A 145 -23.93 16.10 -4.94
N ILE A 146 -23.91 14.95 -4.27
CA ILE A 146 -23.62 13.64 -4.90
C ILE A 146 -24.68 13.30 -5.95
N GLU A 147 -25.96 13.48 -5.61
CA GLU A 147 -27.08 13.24 -6.55
C GLU A 147 -27.03 14.17 -7.76
N ASN A 148 -26.41 15.36 -7.64
CA ASN A 148 -26.23 16.33 -8.72
C ASN A 148 -24.96 16.14 -9.54
N ILE A 149 -24.09 15.16 -9.23
CA ILE A 149 -22.91 14.84 -10.05
C ILE A 149 -23.36 14.48 -11.47
N ASN A 150 -22.75 15.12 -12.47
CA ASN A 150 -23.01 14.80 -13.86
C ASN A 150 -22.13 13.62 -14.29
N ILE A 151 -22.75 12.62 -14.88
CA ILE A 151 -22.08 11.43 -15.40
C ILE A 151 -22.48 11.19 -16.85
N SER A 152 -21.52 11.08 -17.75
CA SER A 152 -21.74 10.68 -19.13
C SER A 152 -21.63 9.19 -19.29
N LEU A 153 -22.62 8.55 -19.88
CA LEU A 153 -22.72 7.11 -20.01
C LEU A 153 -22.89 6.68 -21.48
N PRO A 154 -22.14 5.67 -21.94
CA PRO A 154 -22.47 4.91 -23.14
C PRO A 154 -23.58 3.89 -22.84
N GLY A 155 -23.98 3.10 -23.82
CA GLY A 155 -24.88 1.97 -23.62
C GLY A 155 -24.30 0.93 -22.64
N LEU A 156 -25.18 0.20 -21.92
CA LEU A 156 -24.80 -0.76 -20.89
C LEU A 156 -23.76 -1.80 -21.36
N GLU A 157 -23.83 -2.23 -22.60
CA GLU A 157 -22.88 -3.19 -23.16
C GLU A 157 -21.46 -2.62 -23.23
N GLU A 158 -21.34 -1.37 -23.66
CA GLU A 158 -20.05 -0.65 -23.71
C GLU A 158 -19.55 -0.33 -22.30
N GLN A 159 -20.44 0.05 -21.36
CA GLN A 159 -20.07 0.21 -19.95
C GLN A 159 -19.43 -1.05 -19.38
N ARG A 160 -20.04 -2.23 -19.64
CA ARG A 160 -19.50 -3.52 -19.19
C ARG A 160 -18.16 -3.86 -19.83
N ARG A 161 -17.97 -3.54 -21.13
CA ARG A 161 -16.68 -3.75 -21.81
C ARG A 161 -15.58 -2.88 -21.20
N ILE A 162 -15.85 -1.60 -21.01
CA ILE A 162 -14.91 -0.66 -20.36
C ILE A 162 -14.56 -1.14 -18.95
N ALA A 163 -15.57 -1.41 -18.13
CA ALA A 163 -15.40 -1.89 -16.77
C ALA A 163 -14.65 -3.24 -16.71
N GLY A 164 -14.94 -4.14 -17.67
CA GLY A 164 -14.28 -5.44 -17.78
C GLY A 164 -12.78 -5.34 -18.03
N ILE A 165 -12.34 -4.42 -18.88
CA ILE A 165 -10.90 -4.18 -19.14
C ILE A 165 -10.21 -3.67 -17.88
N LEU A 166 -10.79 -2.65 -17.25
CA LEU A 166 -10.20 -2.05 -16.05
C LEU A 166 -10.20 -3.03 -14.86
N SER A 167 -11.29 -3.79 -14.69
CA SER A 167 -11.36 -4.77 -13.61
C SER A 167 -10.39 -5.92 -13.80
N ALA A 168 -10.17 -6.39 -15.04
CA ALA A 168 -9.18 -7.43 -15.30
C ALA A 168 -7.74 -6.99 -14.93
N ILE A 169 -7.41 -5.72 -15.13
CA ILE A 169 -6.14 -5.16 -14.71
C ILE A 169 -6.06 -5.13 -13.17
N ASP A 170 -7.09 -4.62 -12.49
CA ASP A 170 -7.13 -4.55 -11.03
C ASP A 170 -7.14 -5.95 -10.39
N ASP A 171 -7.87 -6.92 -10.97
CA ASP A 171 -7.87 -8.31 -10.51
C ASP A 171 -6.47 -8.93 -10.57
N LYS A 172 -5.72 -8.64 -11.64
CA LYS A 172 -4.34 -9.12 -11.77
C LYS A 172 -3.41 -8.44 -10.76
N ILE A 173 -3.56 -7.14 -10.52
CA ILE A 173 -2.82 -6.40 -9.49
C ILE A 173 -3.07 -7.01 -8.11
N GLU A 174 -4.34 -7.20 -7.75
CA GLU A 174 -4.74 -7.75 -6.45
C GLU A 174 -4.26 -9.20 -6.27
N ASN A 175 -4.36 -10.01 -7.32
CA ASN A 175 -3.87 -11.38 -7.29
C ASN A 175 -2.34 -11.43 -7.07
N ASN A 176 -1.58 -10.57 -7.76
CA ASN A 176 -0.14 -10.49 -7.57
C ASN A 176 0.22 -10.02 -6.15
N ARG A 177 -0.53 -9.10 -5.55
CA ARG A 177 -0.35 -8.71 -4.13
C ARG A 177 -0.55 -9.89 -3.20
N ARG A 178 -1.68 -10.61 -3.32
CA ARG A 178 -1.95 -11.79 -2.48
C ARG A 178 -0.91 -12.90 -2.65
N ILE A 179 -0.43 -13.10 -3.87
CA ILE A 179 0.67 -14.05 -4.12
C ILE A 179 1.92 -13.60 -3.38
N ASN A 180 2.27 -12.32 -3.44
CA ASN A 180 3.45 -11.79 -2.76
C ASN A 180 3.34 -11.89 -1.24
N ASP A 181 2.18 -11.59 -0.65
CA ASP A 181 1.94 -11.75 0.79
C ASP A 181 2.16 -13.21 1.23
N ASN A 182 1.65 -14.17 0.45
CA ASN A 182 1.87 -15.60 0.72
C ASN A 182 3.35 -16.01 0.56
N LEU A 183 4.02 -15.52 -0.47
CA LEU A 183 5.44 -15.82 -0.71
C LEU A 183 6.32 -15.22 0.39
N GLU A 184 6.02 -14.03 0.85
CA GLU A 184 6.72 -13.39 1.97
C GLU A 184 6.56 -14.19 3.27
N GLN A 185 5.33 -14.59 3.60
CA GLN A 185 5.07 -15.47 4.74
C GLN A 185 5.80 -16.82 4.63
N GLN A 186 5.85 -17.40 3.44
CA GLN A 186 6.61 -18.62 3.20
C GLN A 186 8.12 -18.42 3.41
N ALA A 187 8.69 -17.32 2.88
CA ALA A 187 10.10 -17.00 3.06
C ALA A 187 10.45 -16.80 4.55
N GLN A 188 9.59 -16.10 5.29
CA GLN A 188 9.75 -15.88 6.74
C GLN A 188 9.62 -17.19 7.53
N ALA A 189 8.64 -18.04 7.20
CA ALA A 189 8.45 -19.33 7.84
C ALA A 189 9.66 -20.25 7.60
N LEU A 190 10.19 -20.28 6.36
CA LEU A 190 11.41 -21.02 6.04
C LEU A 190 12.62 -20.50 6.82
N TYR A 191 12.79 -19.17 6.89
CA TYR A 191 13.87 -18.57 7.71
C TYR A 191 13.75 -19.00 9.16
N LYS A 192 12.55 -18.87 9.75
CA LYS A 192 12.28 -19.28 11.13
C LYS A 192 12.61 -20.77 11.34
N GLN A 193 12.12 -21.64 10.48
CA GLN A 193 12.37 -23.07 10.57
C GLN A 193 13.87 -23.41 10.51
N TRP A 194 14.61 -22.82 9.56
CA TRP A 194 16.00 -23.17 9.32
C TRP A 194 16.97 -22.56 10.37
N PHE A 195 16.73 -21.33 10.81
CA PHE A 195 17.71 -20.55 11.57
C PHE A 195 17.27 -20.15 12.97
N VAL A 196 16.01 -20.34 13.31
CA VAL A 196 15.49 -20.09 14.66
C VAL A 196 15.12 -21.39 15.34
N ASP A 197 14.20 -22.17 14.77
CA ASP A 197 13.69 -23.40 15.39
C ASP A 197 14.73 -24.53 15.35
N ASN A 198 15.51 -24.64 14.27
CA ASN A 198 16.59 -25.62 14.09
C ASN A 198 17.99 -25.01 14.32
N ARG A 199 18.07 -23.93 15.11
CA ARG A 199 19.36 -23.31 15.45
C ARG A 199 20.25 -24.31 16.19
N ASN A 200 21.50 -24.46 15.70
CA ASN A 200 22.50 -25.25 16.39
C ASN A 200 23.35 -24.30 17.27
N ASP A 201 23.58 -24.68 18.54
CA ASP A 201 24.39 -23.91 19.47
C ASP A 201 25.85 -23.83 19.06
N ASP A 202 26.36 -24.80 18.29
CA ASP A 202 27.71 -24.84 17.75
C ASP A 202 27.94 -23.82 16.61
N TRP A 203 26.90 -23.16 16.09
CA TRP A 203 27.10 -22.13 15.08
C TRP A 203 27.88 -20.96 15.66
N GLU A 204 28.87 -20.48 14.90
CA GLU A 204 29.72 -19.39 15.30
C GLU A 204 28.91 -18.09 15.46
N GLU A 205 29.09 -17.41 16.57
CA GLU A 205 28.53 -16.07 16.76
C GLU A 205 29.49 -15.04 16.17
N ARG A 206 29.01 -14.27 15.20
CA ARG A 206 29.81 -13.28 14.47
C ARG A 206 29.14 -11.91 14.50
N PRO A 207 29.93 -10.82 14.42
CA PRO A 207 29.38 -9.48 14.25
C PRO A 207 28.54 -9.39 12.97
N LEU A 208 27.38 -8.71 13.07
CA LEU A 208 26.48 -8.51 11.91
C LEU A 208 27.21 -7.92 10.71
N SER A 209 28.14 -6.98 10.95
CA SER A 209 28.91 -6.28 9.93
C SER A 209 29.83 -7.18 9.08
N GLU A 210 30.13 -8.39 9.52
CA GLU A 210 30.89 -9.37 8.72
C GLU A 210 30.03 -10.11 7.69
N ILE A 211 28.72 -10.16 7.93
CA ILE A 211 27.75 -10.90 7.11
C ILE A 211 26.92 -9.93 6.27
N ILE A 212 26.55 -8.79 6.83
CA ILE A 212 25.68 -7.80 6.20
C ILE A 212 26.40 -6.46 6.13
N PHE A 213 26.62 -5.96 4.93
CA PHE A 213 26.99 -4.57 4.72
C PHE A 213 25.79 -3.68 4.97
N PHE A 214 25.96 -2.60 5.71
CA PHE A 214 24.94 -1.61 5.96
C PHE A 214 25.49 -0.19 5.90
N GLN A 215 24.68 0.73 5.38
CA GLN A 215 25.04 2.13 5.24
C GLN A 215 23.81 3.02 5.36
N GLU A 216 23.86 3.99 6.25
CA GLU A 216 22.90 5.08 6.37
C GLU A 216 23.22 6.17 5.35
N GLY A 217 22.19 6.80 4.79
CA GLY A 217 22.38 7.89 3.83
C GLY A 217 22.81 9.21 4.47
N PRO A 218 23.20 10.20 3.67
CA PRO A 218 23.62 11.50 4.16
C PRO A 218 22.44 12.38 4.55
N GLY A 219 22.64 13.24 5.53
CA GLY A 219 21.79 14.39 5.77
C GLY A 219 22.11 15.52 4.80
N ILE A 220 21.08 16.06 4.16
CA ILE A 220 21.21 17.22 3.28
C ILE A 220 20.32 18.38 3.73
N ARG A 221 20.58 19.57 3.21
CA ARG A 221 19.81 20.76 3.51
C ARG A 221 18.76 21.01 2.43
N ASN A 222 17.67 21.69 2.79
CA ASN A 222 16.55 21.98 1.87
C ASN A 222 16.97 22.68 0.58
N TRP A 223 18.00 23.53 0.61
CA TRP A 223 18.51 24.25 -0.56
C TRP A 223 19.23 23.37 -1.58
N GLN A 224 19.59 22.12 -1.21
CA GLN A 224 20.24 21.16 -2.13
C GLN A 224 19.20 20.38 -2.98
N TYR A 225 17.92 20.49 -2.63
CA TYR A 225 16.88 19.87 -3.44
C TYR A 225 16.67 20.64 -4.74
N VAL A 226 16.47 19.89 -5.82
CA VAL A 226 16.16 20.40 -7.15
C VAL A 226 14.78 19.95 -7.59
N GLU A 227 14.07 20.77 -8.37
CA GLU A 227 12.72 20.44 -8.86
C GLU A 227 12.74 19.60 -10.14
N LYS A 228 13.81 19.73 -10.94
CA LYS A 228 13.95 19.08 -12.24
C LYS A 228 15.38 18.64 -12.47
N LYS A 229 15.57 17.60 -13.28
CA LYS A 229 16.88 17.06 -13.70
C LYS A 229 17.80 16.72 -12.52
N GLY A 230 17.51 15.61 -11.87
CA GLY A 230 18.30 15.12 -10.75
C GLY A 230 18.08 13.66 -10.45
N VAL A 231 18.83 13.16 -9.49
CA VAL A 231 18.69 11.81 -8.94
C VAL A 231 17.71 11.85 -7.77
N ARG A 232 16.78 10.89 -7.74
CA ARG A 232 15.81 10.77 -6.64
C ARG A 232 16.50 10.40 -5.34
N PHE A 233 16.17 11.15 -4.28
CA PHE A 233 16.74 11.03 -2.94
C PHE A 233 15.68 10.46 -2.00
N ILE A 234 15.72 9.14 -1.80
CA ILE A 234 14.66 8.42 -1.10
C ILE A 234 14.73 8.59 0.41
N ASN A 235 13.57 8.74 1.03
CA ASN A 235 13.38 8.80 2.47
C ASN A 235 12.27 7.81 2.90
N ILE A 236 11.98 7.76 4.20
CA ILE A 236 10.98 6.85 4.78
C ILE A 236 9.59 6.94 4.09
N ARG A 237 9.19 8.10 3.58
CA ARG A 237 7.89 8.28 2.89
C ARG A 237 7.84 7.55 1.54
N CYS A 238 9.00 7.19 1.00
CA CYS A 238 9.11 6.45 -0.25
C CYS A 238 8.95 4.93 -0.06
N ILE A 239 9.03 4.42 1.17
CA ILE A 239 8.99 2.98 1.47
C ILE A 239 7.58 2.63 1.97
N ASN A 240 6.83 1.88 1.17
CA ASN A 240 5.48 1.42 1.49
C ASN A 240 5.25 0.01 0.93
N ASP A 241 4.60 -0.83 1.72
CA ASP A 241 4.14 -2.18 1.31
C ASP A 241 5.24 -3.04 0.66
N GLY A 242 6.47 -2.95 1.21
CA GLY A 242 7.63 -3.70 0.71
C GLY A 242 8.16 -3.22 -0.64
N ASP A 243 7.75 -2.04 -1.11
CA ASP A 243 8.20 -1.43 -2.37
C ASP A 243 8.61 0.03 -2.19
N VAL A 244 9.23 0.61 -3.24
CA VAL A 244 9.66 2.02 -3.26
C VAL A 244 8.77 2.82 -4.20
N ASN A 245 8.04 3.78 -3.65
CA ASN A 245 7.36 4.80 -4.44
C ASN A 245 8.31 5.96 -4.74
N VAL A 246 8.95 5.89 -5.90
CA VAL A 246 9.95 6.89 -6.33
C VAL A 246 9.35 8.27 -6.62
N GLN A 247 8.03 8.37 -6.83
CA GLN A 247 7.36 9.66 -7.08
C GLN A 247 7.32 10.54 -5.84
N ASN A 248 7.36 9.94 -4.65
CA ASN A 248 7.39 10.64 -3.36
C ASN A 248 8.79 11.12 -2.96
N ALA A 249 9.81 10.84 -3.77
CA ALA A 249 11.18 11.23 -3.50
C ALA A 249 11.45 12.67 -3.94
N ASN A 250 12.15 13.43 -3.10
CA ASN A 250 12.81 14.66 -3.52
C ASN A 250 13.96 14.31 -4.48
N MET A 251 14.51 15.30 -5.18
CA MET A 251 15.66 15.12 -6.06
C MET A 251 16.83 15.97 -5.59
N ILE A 252 18.05 15.47 -5.82
CA ILE A 252 19.31 16.21 -5.73
C ILE A 252 19.94 16.29 -7.11
N SER A 253 20.83 17.26 -7.34
CA SER A 253 21.48 17.40 -8.65
C SER A 253 22.30 16.14 -9.02
N GLU A 254 22.41 15.86 -10.32
CA GLU A 254 23.24 14.75 -10.80
C GLU A 254 24.70 14.91 -10.38
N ASP A 255 25.23 16.14 -10.39
CA ASP A 255 26.60 16.44 -9.98
C ASP A 255 26.85 16.10 -8.51
N GLU A 256 25.92 16.41 -7.61
CA GLU A 256 26.03 16.03 -6.21
C GLU A 256 25.86 14.52 -6.01
N ALA A 257 24.88 13.91 -6.69
CA ALA A 257 24.61 12.48 -6.58
C ALA A 257 25.76 11.63 -7.09
N CYS A 258 26.32 11.95 -8.27
CA CYS A 258 27.40 11.19 -8.90
C CYS A 258 28.79 11.62 -8.42
N GLY A 259 28.89 12.77 -7.77
CA GLY A 259 30.14 13.27 -7.16
C GLY A 259 30.21 12.94 -5.66
N LYS A 260 29.87 13.91 -4.82
CA LYS A 260 29.98 13.83 -3.35
C LYS A 260 29.21 12.65 -2.74
N TYR A 261 28.05 12.31 -3.31
CA TYR A 261 27.15 11.28 -2.78
C TYR A 261 27.15 9.97 -3.59
N ALA A 262 28.11 9.79 -4.50
CA ALA A 262 28.19 8.60 -5.38
C ALA A 262 28.15 7.27 -4.60
N HIS A 263 28.79 7.22 -3.43
CA HIS A 263 28.81 6.03 -2.59
C HIS A 263 27.48 5.73 -1.85
N PHE A 264 26.49 6.62 -1.95
CA PHE A 264 25.13 6.42 -1.46
C PHE A 264 24.13 6.07 -2.56
N LEU A 265 24.58 6.00 -3.81
CA LEU A 265 23.75 5.50 -4.89
C LEU A 265 23.38 4.03 -4.65
N LEU A 266 22.10 3.71 -4.89
CA LEU A 266 21.59 2.37 -4.71
C LEU A 266 21.80 1.51 -5.96
N GLU A 267 21.86 0.22 -5.75
CA GLU A 267 21.99 -0.80 -6.77
C GLU A 267 20.81 -1.79 -6.71
N PRO A 268 20.56 -2.55 -7.79
CA PRO A 268 19.57 -3.61 -7.75
C PRO A 268 19.86 -4.62 -6.62
N LEU A 269 18.81 -5.10 -5.96
CA LEU A 269 18.85 -5.98 -4.79
C LEU A 269 19.34 -5.32 -3.50
N ASP A 270 19.65 -4.03 -3.45
CA ASP A 270 19.78 -3.35 -2.17
C ASP A 270 18.47 -3.49 -1.39
N ILE A 271 18.55 -3.90 -0.14
CA ILE A 271 17.42 -3.85 0.79
C ILE A 271 17.51 -2.50 1.50
N VAL A 272 16.47 -1.69 1.40
CA VAL A 272 16.40 -0.40 2.09
C VAL A 272 15.39 -0.50 3.23
N MET A 273 15.74 0.03 4.40
CA MET A 273 14.88 -0.03 5.58
C MET A 273 14.83 1.30 6.30
N SER A 274 13.67 1.68 6.80
CA SER A 274 13.48 2.88 7.61
C SER A 274 14.17 2.75 8.96
N CYS A 275 14.96 3.77 9.33
CA CYS A 275 15.74 3.82 10.57
C CYS A 275 15.32 4.94 11.53
N SER A 276 14.32 5.74 11.17
CA SER A 276 13.76 6.79 12.02
C SER A 276 12.25 6.91 11.84
N GLY A 277 11.55 7.36 12.86
CA GLY A 277 10.08 7.46 12.87
C GLY A 277 9.43 6.07 12.93
N THR A 278 8.76 5.63 11.86
CA THR A 278 8.24 4.26 11.76
C THR A 278 9.37 3.33 11.36
N LEU A 279 9.88 2.55 12.31
CA LEU A 279 10.97 1.60 12.08
C LEU A 279 10.51 0.36 11.31
N GLY A 280 11.46 -0.36 10.71
CA GLY A 280 11.27 -1.69 10.14
C GLY A 280 10.53 -1.75 8.81
N ARG A 281 10.07 -0.62 8.24
CA ARG A 281 9.57 -0.63 6.85
C ARG A 281 10.73 -0.89 5.92
N TYR A 282 10.59 -1.88 5.05
CA TYR A 282 11.65 -2.21 4.10
C TYR A 282 11.13 -2.34 2.68
N ALA A 283 12.04 -2.25 1.73
CA ALA A 283 11.81 -2.53 0.31
C ALA A 283 13.08 -3.08 -0.34
N ILE A 284 12.92 -3.78 -1.46
CA ILE A 284 14.03 -4.24 -2.28
C ILE A 284 14.12 -3.36 -3.52
N ILE A 285 15.31 -2.83 -3.79
CA ILE A 285 15.56 -2.01 -4.96
C ILE A 285 15.57 -2.86 -6.22
N ARG A 286 14.79 -2.46 -7.23
CA ARG A 286 14.76 -3.07 -8.56
C ARG A 286 15.38 -2.13 -9.59
N GLN A 287 15.73 -2.67 -10.76
CA GLN A 287 16.36 -1.90 -11.83
C GLN A 287 15.52 -0.69 -12.28
N GLU A 288 14.20 -0.84 -12.35
CA GLU A 288 13.28 0.23 -12.76
C GLU A 288 13.16 1.39 -11.77
N HIS A 289 13.66 1.23 -10.55
CA HIS A 289 13.69 2.31 -9.56
C HIS A 289 14.85 3.28 -9.79
N LEU A 290 15.93 2.81 -10.41
CA LEU A 290 17.19 3.54 -10.50
C LEU A 290 17.17 4.66 -11.56
N PRO A 291 17.94 5.74 -11.37
CA PRO A 291 18.91 5.98 -10.29
C PRO A 291 18.24 6.51 -9.00
N LEU A 292 18.72 6.02 -7.85
CA LEU A 292 18.27 6.43 -6.51
C LEU A 292 19.46 6.69 -5.60
N CYS A 293 19.35 7.67 -4.71
CA CYS A 293 20.31 7.97 -3.66
C CYS A 293 19.64 7.89 -2.27
N LEU A 294 20.37 7.39 -1.27
CA LEU A 294 19.91 7.26 0.11
C LEU A 294 19.79 8.58 0.85
N ASN A 295 18.79 8.69 1.73
CA ASN A 295 18.66 9.73 2.75
C ASN A 295 19.00 9.17 4.14
N THR A 296 19.32 10.06 5.09
CA THR A 296 19.65 9.73 6.50
C THR A 296 18.53 9.01 7.27
N SER A 297 17.29 8.99 6.78
CA SER A 297 16.19 8.24 7.40
C SER A 297 16.08 6.78 6.95
N VAL A 298 17.00 6.35 6.07
CA VAL A 298 16.98 5.04 5.44
C VAL A 298 18.38 4.42 5.48
N ILE A 299 18.44 3.15 5.86
CA ILE A 299 19.67 2.33 5.80
C ILE A 299 19.52 1.35 4.65
N ARG A 300 20.56 1.22 3.82
CA ARG A 300 20.66 0.10 2.88
C ARG A 300 21.39 -1.06 3.49
N PHE A 301 20.99 -2.26 3.07
CA PHE A 301 21.63 -3.51 3.44
C PHE A 301 21.91 -4.34 2.19
N ARG A 302 23.00 -5.10 2.22
CA ARG A 302 23.36 -6.11 1.23
C ARG A 302 24.26 -7.17 1.86
N PRO A 303 24.44 -8.35 1.26
CA PRO A 303 25.46 -9.29 1.73
C PRO A 303 26.84 -8.62 1.74
N ALA A 304 27.64 -8.83 2.80
CA ALA A 304 28.95 -8.20 2.92
C ALA A 304 30.03 -8.81 2.00
N GLN A 305 29.93 -10.12 1.71
CA GLN A 305 30.97 -10.87 1.01
C GLN A 305 30.45 -11.55 -0.27
N CYS A 306 29.33 -12.22 -0.23
CA CYS A 306 28.86 -13.09 -1.28
C CYS A 306 27.38 -12.84 -1.59
N ILE A 307 27.07 -12.55 -2.84
CA ILE A 307 25.68 -12.28 -3.27
C ILE A 307 24.76 -13.49 -3.08
N GLU A 308 25.31 -14.70 -3.11
CA GLU A 308 24.56 -15.93 -2.88
C GLU A 308 23.97 -15.99 -1.46
N ASP A 309 24.52 -15.22 -0.49
CA ASP A 309 23.96 -15.11 0.86
C ASP A 309 22.75 -14.15 0.93
N TYR A 310 22.31 -13.58 -0.20
CA TYR A 310 21.20 -12.64 -0.25
C TYR A 310 19.91 -13.15 0.41
N PRO A 311 19.42 -14.38 0.16
CA PRO A 311 18.23 -14.90 0.82
C PRO A 311 18.37 -15.02 2.34
N PHE A 312 19.56 -15.41 2.83
CA PHE A 312 19.84 -15.43 4.27
C PHE A 312 19.78 -14.03 4.89
N VAL A 313 20.39 -13.06 4.23
CA VAL A 313 20.35 -11.64 4.66
C VAL A 313 18.92 -11.10 4.65
N TYR A 314 18.17 -11.33 3.57
CA TYR A 314 16.76 -10.95 3.47
C TYR A 314 15.93 -11.57 4.59
N GLY A 315 16.06 -12.89 4.81
CA GLY A 315 15.34 -13.62 5.84
C GLY A 315 15.66 -13.10 7.26
N TYR A 316 16.92 -12.82 7.54
CA TYR A 316 17.31 -12.22 8.83
C TYR A 316 16.68 -10.84 9.03
N LEU A 317 16.82 -9.93 8.06
CA LEU A 317 16.32 -8.55 8.16
C LEU A 317 14.78 -8.47 8.25
N SER A 318 14.07 -9.44 7.67
CA SER A 318 12.60 -9.54 7.76
C SER A 318 12.12 -10.40 8.94
N SER A 319 13.03 -10.98 9.74
CA SER A 319 12.68 -11.84 10.88
C SER A 319 12.21 -11.04 12.08
N ALA A 320 11.34 -11.65 12.89
CA ALA A 320 10.94 -11.10 14.20
C ALA A 320 12.14 -10.85 15.12
N GLU A 321 13.19 -11.70 15.05
CA GLU A 321 14.41 -11.51 15.84
C GLU A 321 15.08 -10.17 15.55
N PHE A 322 15.23 -9.80 14.27
CA PHE A 322 15.85 -8.54 13.89
C PHE A 322 14.94 -7.34 14.19
N LEU A 323 13.65 -7.44 13.89
CA LEU A 323 12.69 -6.35 14.11
C LEU A 323 12.54 -6.03 15.60
N ASN A 324 12.48 -7.05 16.47
CA ASN A 324 12.45 -6.86 17.93
C ASN A 324 13.76 -6.20 18.43
N LYS A 325 14.94 -6.66 17.95
CA LYS A 325 16.21 -6.00 18.28
C LYS A 325 16.24 -4.53 17.83
N GLN A 326 15.67 -4.23 16.67
CA GLN A 326 15.57 -2.86 16.18
C GLN A 326 14.72 -1.98 17.11
N GLU A 327 13.58 -2.49 17.57
CA GLU A 327 12.70 -1.78 18.52
C GLU A 327 13.34 -1.63 19.89
N GLU A 328 13.98 -2.68 20.43
CA GLU A 328 14.65 -2.66 21.73
C GLU A 328 15.85 -1.70 21.79
N MET A 329 16.62 -1.62 20.70
CA MET A 329 17.83 -0.79 20.63
C MET A 329 17.53 0.64 20.18
N ALA A 330 16.35 0.93 19.64
CA ALA A 330 15.99 2.25 19.16
C ALA A 330 15.90 3.25 20.32
N CYS A 331 16.64 4.35 20.22
CA CYS A 331 16.68 5.42 21.20
C CYS A 331 15.74 6.57 20.83
N GLY A 332 15.09 7.16 21.84
CA GLY A 332 14.31 8.39 21.72
C GLY A 332 12.84 8.23 22.09
N SER A 333 12.38 9.03 23.03
CA SER A 333 10.99 9.03 23.51
C SER A 333 10.01 9.72 22.56
N VAL A 334 10.50 10.60 21.68
CA VAL A 334 9.69 11.39 20.73
C VAL A 334 9.86 10.88 19.30
N GLN A 335 11.06 10.42 18.94
CA GLN A 335 11.36 9.85 17.64
C GLN A 335 12.37 8.73 17.80
N ALA A 336 11.91 7.49 17.62
CA ALA A 336 12.78 6.33 17.63
C ALA A 336 13.83 6.45 16.48
N ASN A 337 15.10 6.21 16.81
CA ASN A 337 16.20 6.22 15.84
C ASN A 337 17.06 4.97 16.03
N PHE A 338 17.33 4.27 14.94
CA PHE A 338 18.13 3.06 14.87
C PHE A 338 19.15 3.17 13.75
N GLY A 339 20.42 3.37 14.09
CA GLY A 339 21.47 3.67 13.12
C GLY A 339 22.61 2.65 13.10
N PRO A 340 23.65 2.91 12.28
CA PRO A 340 24.81 2.02 12.15
C PRO A 340 25.55 1.70 13.46
N THR A 341 25.50 2.58 14.43
CA THR A 341 26.11 2.37 15.77
C THR A 341 25.43 1.23 16.53
N HIS A 342 24.09 1.07 16.39
CA HIS A 342 23.32 -0.02 16.95
C HIS A 342 23.62 -1.32 16.18
N LEU A 343 23.60 -1.27 14.85
CA LEU A 343 23.88 -2.44 14.00
C LEU A 343 25.24 -3.07 14.26
N LYS A 344 26.29 -2.26 14.57
CA LYS A 344 27.62 -2.75 14.92
C LYS A 344 27.68 -3.54 16.24
N GLN A 345 26.70 -3.37 17.12
CA GLN A 345 26.63 -4.10 18.38
C GLN A 345 25.93 -5.46 18.23
N ILE A 346 25.22 -5.67 17.14
CA ILE A 346 24.48 -6.91 16.89
C ILE A 346 25.45 -8.01 16.49
N LYS A 347 25.29 -9.16 17.16
CA LYS A 347 25.91 -10.42 16.79
C LYS A 347 24.83 -11.40 16.35
N ILE A 348 25.16 -12.26 15.41
CA ILE A 348 24.26 -13.30 14.88
C ILE A 348 24.96 -14.65 14.85
N LYS A 349 24.21 -15.71 15.08
CA LYS A 349 24.66 -17.09 14.86
C LYS A 349 24.71 -17.36 13.36
N VAL A 350 25.90 -17.70 12.85
CA VAL A 350 26.13 -17.90 11.42
C VAL A 350 26.27 -19.41 11.13
N PRO A 351 25.32 -20.01 10.41
CA PRO A 351 25.42 -21.41 10.05
C PRO A 351 26.53 -21.66 9.04
N PRO A 352 27.01 -22.92 8.89
CA PRO A 352 27.98 -23.30 7.88
C PRO A 352 27.53 -22.89 6.48
N LYS A 353 28.49 -22.59 5.60
CA LYS A 353 28.20 -22.11 4.23
C LYS A 353 27.29 -23.06 3.47
N ASP A 354 27.56 -24.35 3.49
CA ASP A 354 26.76 -25.34 2.78
C ASP A 354 25.30 -25.41 3.26
N TYR A 355 25.07 -25.18 4.55
CA TYR A 355 23.73 -25.10 5.13
C TYR A 355 22.99 -23.87 4.62
N ARG A 356 23.64 -22.70 4.63
CA ARG A 356 23.08 -21.45 4.07
C ARG A 356 22.77 -21.59 2.59
N MET A 357 23.69 -22.19 1.80
CA MET A 357 23.48 -22.39 0.36
C MET A 357 22.27 -23.25 0.03
N LYS A 358 22.00 -24.31 0.82
CA LYS A 358 20.77 -25.11 0.66
C LYS A 358 19.51 -24.26 0.87
N TYR A 359 19.47 -23.46 1.92
CA TYR A 359 18.39 -22.51 2.18
C TYR A 359 18.26 -21.46 1.05
N ASN A 360 19.37 -20.87 0.63
CA ASN A 360 19.41 -19.83 -0.39
C ASN A 360 18.85 -20.34 -1.74
N ASN A 361 19.14 -21.58 -2.12
CA ASN A 361 18.61 -22.20 -3.33
C ASN A 361 17.09 -22.41 -3.28
N VAL A 362 16.51 -22.58 -2.10
CA VAL A 362 15.05 -22.72 -1.93
C VAL A 362 14.37 -21.33 -1.94
N VAL A 363 14.97 -20.34 -1.29
CA VAL A 363 14.30 -19.05 -1.05
C VAL A 363 14.54 -18.02 -2.17
N MET A 364 15.67 -18.08 -2.89
CA MET A 364 15.94 -17.15 -3.99
C MET A 364 14.87 -17.15 -5.08
N PRO A 365 14.33 -18.31 -5.54
CA PRO A 365 13.20 -18.32 -6.47
C PRO A 365 11.93 -17.63 -5.94
N ILE A 366 11.65 -17.72 -4.63
CA ILE A 366 10.54 -17.04 -3.96
C ILE A 366 10.74 -15.54 -4.09
N ILE A 367 11.91 -15.04 -3.70
CA ILE A 367 12.26 -13.61 -3.77
C ILE A 367 12.15 -13.10 -5.22
N ASN A 368 12.72 -13.82 -6.18
CA ASN A 368 12.65 -13.45 -7.60
C ASN A 368 11.21 -13.34 -8.10
N THR A 369 10.34 -14.26 -7.68
CA THR A 369 8.91 -14.23 -8.04
C THR A 369 8.23 -13.01 -7.43
N MET A 370 8.50 -12.70 -6.15
CA MET A 370 7.97 -11.51 -5.49
C MET A 370 8.39 -10.23 -6.22
N LEU A 371 9.65 -10.10 -6.59
CA LEU A 371 10.17 -8.94 -7.31
C LEU A 371 9.53 -8.78 -8.69
N LYS A 372 9.39 -9.89 -9.43
CA LYS A 372 8.69 -9.89 -10.73
C LYS A 372 7.24 -9.45 -10.60
N ASN A 373 6.52 -9.97 -9.61
CA ASN A 373 5.13 -9.59 -9.36
C ASN A 373 5.01 -8.10 -9.00
N ARG A 374 5.94 -7.54 -8.22
CA ARG A 374 5.97 -6.10 -7.89
C ARG A 374 6.20 -5.24 -9.13
N SER A 375 7.11 -5.63 -10.02
CA SER A 375 7.30 -4.94 -11.30
C SER A 375 6.05 -5.00 -12.18
N GLU A 376 5.39 -6.15 -12.23
CA GLU A 376 4.12 -6.31 -12.97
C GLU A 376 3.00 -5.46 -12.37
N ILE A 377 2.87 -5.39 -11.04
CA ILE A 377 1.92 -4.50 -10.33
C ILE A 377 2.14 -3.04 -10.73
N ASN A 378 3.38 -2.56 -10.75
CA ASN A 378 3.70 -1.18 -11.10
C ASN A 378 3.36 -0.88 -12.57
N MET A 379 3.68 -1.80 -13.48
CA MET A 379 3.35 -1.68 -14.89
C MET A 379 1.82 -1.66 -15.10
N LEU A 380 1.09 -2.58 -14.51
CA LEU A 380 -0.37 -2.67 -14.61
C LEU A 380 -1.06 -1.45 -13.99
N SER A 381 -0.57 -0.95 -12.85
CA SER A 381 -1.09 0.27 -12.23
C SER A 381 -0.92 1.48 -13.16
N SER A 382 0.26 1.65 -13.76
CA SER A 382 0.53 2.72 -14.72
C SER A 382 -0.34 2.59 -15.98
N LEU A 383 -0.55 1.37 -16.46
CA LEU A 383 -1.44 1.09 -17.59
C LEU A 383 -2.88 1.47 -17.27
N ARG A 384 -3.41 1.01 -16.12
CA ARG A 384 -4.75 1.36 -15.64
C ARG A 384 -4.92 2.87 -15.55
N ASP A 385 -3.99 3.57 -14.89
CA ASP A 385 -4.06 5.01 -14.66
C ASP A 385 -4.00 5.81 -15.98
N THR A 386 -3.35 5.25 -17.00
CA THR A 386 -3.33 5.82 -18.35
C THR A 386 -4.63 5.54 -19.13
N LEU A 387 -5.19 4.34 -18.99
CA LEU A 387 -6.40 3.93 -19.71
C LEU A 387 -7.67 4.51 -19.08
N LEU A 388 -7.73 4.61 -17.76
CA LEU A 388 -8.91 5.04 -17.03
C LEU A 388 -9.50 6.35 -17.55
N PRO A 389 -8.78 7.48 -17.65
CA PRO A 389 -9.36 8.72 -18.18
C PRO A 389 -9.82 8.57 -19.63
N LYS A 390 -9.06 7.88 -20.47
CA LYS A 390 -9.34 7.74 -21.91
C LYS A 390 -10.57 6.87 -22.20
N LEU A 391 -10.77 5.84 -21.40
CA LEU A 391 -11.95 4.97 -21.49
C LEU A 391 -13.19 5.67 -20.92
N MET A 392 -13.04 6.41 -19.80
CA MET A 392 -14.16 7.07 -19.15
C MET A 392 -14.66 8.33 -19.84
N ASN A 393 -13.89 8.90 -20.76
CA ASN A 393 -14.32 10.05 -21.58
C ASN A 393 -14.62 9.68 -23.05
N GLY A 394 -14.53 8.38 -23.42
CA GLY A 394 -14.82 7.88 -24.75
C GLY A 394 -13.76 8.21 -25.82
N GLU A 395 -12.53 8.63 -25.41
CA GLU A 395 -11.42 8.80 -26.36
C GLU A 395 -11.00 7.48 -26.98
N ILE A 396 -10.99 6.40 -26.18
CA ILE A 396 -10.80 5.03 -26.68
C ILE A 396 -12.17 4.41 -26.87
N LYS A 397 -12.48 4.01 -28.08
CA LYS A 397 -13.70 3.27 -28.46
C LYS A 397 -13.40 1.78 -28.49
N LEU A 398 -14.29 0.98 -27.88
CA LEU A 398 -14.18 -0.48 -27.77
C LEU A 398 -15.16 -1.17 -28.72
#